data_c131c793d14850efdb121278810934d2
#
_entry.id   c131c793d14850efdb121278810934d2
#
_cell.length_a   1.000
_cell.length_b   1.000
_cell.length_c   1.000
_cell.angle_alpha   90.00
_cell.angle_beta   90.00
_cell.angle_gamma   90.00
#
_symmetry.space_group_name_H-M   'P 1'
#
loop_
_entity.id
_entity.type
_entity.pdbx_description
1 polymer ?
#
loop_
_entity_poly.entity_id
_entity_poly.type
_entity_poly.pdbx_seq_one_letter_code
_entity_poly.pdbx_strand_id
1 'polypeptide(L)'
;MISYFFLFIFSISYLFSNINYEKLISSLKNDMAWDVINIMEDGSIIKSKKINDMNLSAISIEREIRISPVVIQDILIDIVNYNNVLKSSGSLKTKLFKQKNNFLDGYQYIDSGMPFISDRKYCFRMNYSEYTKNKNVLMEWYLLNDKGEYKSYIIQNDQDAVYLDYGAGIWMVDKVSDGLYLFSYRLFMDPSGYIPNFIIEKVNENSIYNIFNDVFLEASKRR
;
A
#
# COMPACT_ATOMS: atom_id res chain seq x y z
N MET A 1 22.09 13.96 -34.36
CA MET A 1 21.68 14.95 -33.35
C MET A 1 20.26 14.72 -32.82
N ILE A 2 19.39 14.01 -33.53
CA ILE A 2 17.99 13.71 -33.12
C ILE A 2 17.90 12.58 -32.06
N SER A 3 18.86 11.64 -32.08
CA SER A 3 18.85 10.47 -31.18
C SER A 3 19.07 10.81 -29.68
N TYR A 4 19.83 11.86 -29.38
CA TYR A 4 20.12 12.25 -27.99
C TYR A 4 18.98 13.01 -27.33
N PHE A 5 18.12 13.67 -28.11
CA PHE A 5 16.96 14.39 -27.57
C PHE A 5 15.86 13.44 -27.08
N PHE A 6 15.66 12.30 -27.77
CA PHE A 6 14.70 11.27 -27.34
C PHE A 6 15.14 10.53 -26.07
N LEU A 7 16.42 10.27 -25.90
CA LEU A 7 16.97 9.66 -24.67
C LEU A 7 16.81 10.58 -23.45
N PHE A 8 16.94 11.88 -23.66
CA PHE A 8 16.78 12.87 -22.59
C PHE A 8 15.32 13.03 -22.14
N ILE A 9 14.35 12.94 -23.05
CA ILE A 9 12.92 12.99 -22.70
C ILE A 9 12.49 11.73 -21.95
N PHE A 10 13.00 10.54 -22.32
CA PHE A 10 12.72 9.30 -21.60
C PHE A 10 13.31 9.28 -20.20
N SER A 11 14.50 9.82 -20.02
CA SER A 11 15.13 9.92 -18.68
C SER A 11 14.41 10.93 -17.79
N ILE A 12 13.89 12.02 -18.33
CA ILE A 12 13.11 13.03 -17.60
C ILE A 12 11.77 12.43 -17.15
N SER A 13 11.05 11.69 -18.01
CA SER A 13 9.78 11.06 -17.63
C SER A 13 9.95 10.03 -16.50
N TYR A 14 11.05 9.28 -16.53
CA TYR A 14 11.39 8.32 -15.48
C TYR A 14 11.75 9.00 -14.16
N LEU A 15 12.45 10.14 -14.23
CA LEU A 15 12.78 10.97 -13.07
C LEU A 15 11.52 11.61 -12.45
N PHE A 16 10.58 12.08 -13.26
CA PHE A 16 9.34 12.69 -12.76
C PHE A 16 8.42 11.67 -12.08
N SER A 17 8.31 10.43 -12.57
CA SER A 17 7.51 9.41 -11.91
C SER A 17 8.14 8.97 -10.58
N ASN A 18 9.47 8.86 -10.50
CA ASN A 18 10.18 8.52 -9.27
C ASN A 18 10.10 9.62 -8.20
N ILE A 19 10.20 10.89 -8.58
CA ILE A 19 10.08 12.03 -7.66
C ILE A 19 8.69 12.10 -7.03
N ASN A 20 7.65 11.62 -7.73
CA ASN A 20 6.28 11.75 -7.27
C ASN A 20 5.93 10.77 -6.13
N TYR A 21 6.35 9.49 -6.19
CA TYR A 21 6.11 8.56 -5.09
C TYR A 21 6.96 8.85 -3.85
N GLU A 22 8.19 9.37 -4.01
CA GLU A 22 9.03 9.76 -2.87
C GLU A 22 8.39 10.89 -2.04
N LYS A 23 7.80 11.88 -2.71
CA LYS A 23 7.00 12.91 -2.03
C LYS A 23 5.80 12.33 -1.29
N LEU A 24 5.11 11.36 -1.90
CA LEU A 24 3.97 10.70 -1.28
C LEU A 24 4.39 9.91 -0.05
N ILE A 25 5.43 9.08 -0.16
CA ILE A 25 6.00 8.34 0.98
C ILE A 25 6.46 9.30 2.09
N SER A 26 7.14 10.39 1.74
CA SER A 26 7.54 11.43 2.71
C SER A 26 6.33 12.05 3.42
N SER A 27 5.26 12.33 2.67
CA SER A 27 4.01 12.84 3.26
C SER A 27 3.34 11.82 4.19
N LEU A 28 3.36 10.53 3.84
CA LEU A 28 2.82 9.46 4.69
C LEU A 28 3.65 9.25 5.96
N LYS A 29 4.98 9.44 5.90
CA LYS A 29 5.88 9.37 7.07
C LYS A 29 5.67 10.51 8.06
N ASN A 30 5.25 11.66 7.58
CA ASN A 30 5.07 12.85 8.42
C ASN A 30 3.83 12.69 9.32
N ASP A 31 4.04 12.77 10.65
CA ASP A 31 2.99 12.61 11.66
C ASP A 31 2.06 13.84 11.81
N MET A 32 2.38 14.96 11.18
CA MET A 32 1.56 16.16 11.25
C MET A 32 0.31 16.06 10.38
N ALA A 33 -0.75 16.75 10.79
CA ALA A 33 -1.99 16.94 10.03
C ALA A 33 -2.80 15.66 9.77
N TRP A 34 -2.72 14.68 10.65
CA TRP A 34 -3.61 13.52 10.67
C TRP A 34 -4.80 13.78 11.58
N ASP A 35 -6.01 13.85 11.03
CA ASP A 35 -7.26 14.03 11.74
C ASP A 35 -7.90 12.68 12.05
N VAL A 36 -8.30 12.45 13.31
CA VAL A 36 -9.05 11.24 13.69
C VAL A 36 -10.44 11.28 13.07
N ILE A 37 -10.78 10.25 12.31
CA ILE A 37 -12.09 10.13 11.65
C ILE A 37 -12.94 8.99 12.24
N ASN A 38 -12.30 7.97 12.84
CA ASN A 38 -13.03 6.87 13.47
C ASN A 38 -12.19 6.19 14.56
N ILE A 39 -12.87 5.61 15.56
CA ILE A 39 -12.28 4.75 16.58
C ILE A 39 -13.08 3.45 16.60
N MET A 40 -12.41 2.34 16.31
CA MET A 40 -13.02 1.03 16.22
C MET A 40 -13.18 0.39 17.61
N GLU A 41 -14.09 -0.58 17.74
CA GLU A 41 -14.34 -1.28 19.01
C GLU A 41 -13.11 -2.01 19.58
N ASP A 42 -12.18 -2.42 18.71
CA ASP A 42 -10.93 -3.08 19.11
C ASP A 42 -9.81 -2.10 19.51
N GLY A 43 -10.12 -0.80 19.60
CA GLY A 43 -9.19 0.26 19.94
C GLY A 43 -8.34 0.77 18.75
N SER A 44 -8.56 0.27 17.54
CA SER A 44 -7.90 0.82 16.35
C SER A 44 -8.39 2.24 16.09
N ILE A 45 -7.46 3.15 15.78
CA ILE A 45 -7.75 4.56 15.46
C ILE A 45 -7.53 4.77 13.97
N ILE A 46 -8.57 5.20 13.26
CA ILE A 46 -8.49 5.55 11.85
C ILE A 46 -8.38 7.07 11.72
N LYS A 47 -7.42 7.50 10.91
CA LYS A 47 -7.12 8.92 10.66
C LYS A 47 -7.10 9.21 9.18
N SER A 48 -7.38 10.44 8.80
CA SER A 48 -7.22 10.94 7.43
C SER A 48 -6.28 12.13 7.36
N LYS A 49 -5.68 12.34 6.19
CA LYS A 49 -4.78 13.46 5.93
C LYS A 49 -4.91 13.92 4.49
N LYS A 50 -5.14 15.20 4.29
CA LYS A 50 -5.11 15.78 2.93
C LYS A 50 -3.70 15.72 2.38
N ILE A 51 -3.56 15.19 1.18
CA ILE A 51 -2.30 15.26 0.43
C ILE A 51 -2.37 16.49 -0.46
N ASN A 52 -1.35 17.34 -0.40
CA ASN A 52 -1.28 18.57 -1.17
C ASN A 52 -1.49 18.27 -2.67
N ASP A 53 -2.29 19.11 -3.32
CA ASP A 53 -2.65 19.02 -4.74
C ASP A 53 -3.50 17.80 -5.15
N MET A 54 -4.02 17.02 -4.18
CA MET A 54 -4.89 15.88 -4.43
C MET A 54 -6.32 16.12 -3.92
N ASN A 55 -7.30 15.62 -4.69
CA ASN A 55 -8.71 15.68 -4.29
C ASN A 55 -9.08 14.61 -3.23
N LEU A 56 -8.22 13.61 -3.05
CA LEU A 56 -8.41 12.52 -2.11
C LEU A 56 -7.47 12.66 -0.91
N SER A 57 -7.89 12.10 0.22
CA SER A 57 -7.08 12.05 1.43
C SER A 57 -6.34 10.72 1.54
N ALA A 58 -5.14 10.75 2.12
CA ALA A 58 -4.50 9.57 2.65
C ALA A 58 -5.25 9.08 3.89
N ILE A 59 -5.19 7.78 4.14
CA ILE A 59 -5.79 7.14 5.31
C ILE A 59 -4.72 6.43 6.13
N SER A 60 -4.90 6.41 7.43
CA SER A 60 -4.04 5.73 8.39
C SER A 60 -4.89 4.93 9.37
N ILE A 61 -4.38 3.78 9.80
CA ILE A 61 -4.87 3.04 10.95
C ILE A 61 -3.71 2.77 11.90
N GLU A 62 -3.97 2.85 13.20
CA GLU A 62 -2.98 2.54 14.23
C GLU A 62 -3.60 1.82 15.42
N ARG A 63 -2.82 0.95 16.07
CA ARG A 63 -3.21 0.23 17.29
C ARG A 63 -1.99 -0.23 18.09
N GLU A 64 -2.10 -0.23 19.42
CA GLU A 64 -1.12 -0.84 20.31
C GLU A 64 -1.31 -2.35 20.40
N ILE A 65 -0.25 -3.12 20.15
CA ILE A 65 -0.31 -4.58 20.07
C ILE A 65 0.95 -5.21 20.67
N ARG A 66 0.78 -6.35 21.36
CA ARG A 66 1.86 -7.17 21.93
C ARG A 66 2.26 -8.31 20.96
N ILE A 67 2.76 -7.93 19.79
CA ILE A 67 3.29 -8.87 18.79
C ILE A 67 4.66 -8.38 18.35
N SER A 68 5.59 -9.30 18.07
CA SER A 68 6.91 -8.95 17.58
C SER A 68 6.82 -8.28 16.20
N PRO A 69 7.49 -7.15 15.95
CA PRO A 69 7.56 -6.52 14.65
C PRO A 69 8.12 -7.43 13.55
N VAL A 70 9.01 -8.36 13.88
CA VAL A 70 9.55 -9.34 12.93
C VAL A 70 8.44 -10.23 12.39
N VAL A 71 7.54 -10.74 13.23
CA VAL A 71 6.41 -11.59 12.79
C VAL A 71 5.50 -10.82 11.84
N ILE A 72 5.24 -9.53 12.13
CA ILE A 72 4.42 -8.69 11.25
C ILE A 72 5.15 -8.49 9.92
N GLN A 73 6.44 -8.15 9.93
CA GLN A 73 7.22 -7.96 8.72
C GLN A 73 7.24 -9.22 7.85
N ASP A 74 7.43 -10.40 8.44
CA ASP A 74 7.43 -11.67 7.71
C ASP A 74 6.09 -11.93 6.99
N ILE A 75 4.97 -11.56 7.61
CA ILE A 75 3.65 -11.66 6.99
C ILE A 75 3.51 -10.68 5.83
N LEU A 76 3.97 -9.44 6.02
CA LEU A 76 3.84 -8.38 5.02
C LEU A 76 4.67 -8.63 3.76
N ILE A 77 5.84 -9.29 3.87
CA ILE A 77 6.68 -9.60 2.70
C ILE A 77 6.28 -10.91 2.00
N ASP A 78 5.48 -11.74 2.64
CA ASP A 78 4.99 -13.03 2.10
C ASP A 78 3.75 -12.83 1.21
N ILE A 79 3.91 -12.03 0.14
CA ILE A 79 2.80 -11.66 -0.75
C ILE A 79 2.17 -12.87 -1.47
N VAL A 80 2.89 -13.96 -1.62
CA VAL A 80 2.39 -15.20 -2.25
C VAL A 80 1.23 -15.79 -1.44
N ASN A 81 1.23 -15.60 -0.14
CA ASN A 81 0.19 -16.08 0.77
C ASN A 81 -0.91 -15.06 1.08
N TYR A 82 -0.93 -13.89 0.45
CA TYR A 82 -1.93 -12.85 0.72
C TYR A 82 -3.37 -13.34 0.55
N ASN A 83 -3.66 -14.22 -0.39
CA ASN A 83 -5.01 -14.81 -0.54
C ASN A 83 -5.46 -15.60 0.70
N ASN A 84 -4.52 -16.14 1.47
CA ASN A 84 -4.80 -16.89 2.70
C ASN A 84 -4.81 -15.99 3.94
N VAL A 85 -4.10 -14.87 3.90
CA VAL A 85 -3.95 -13.90 5.00
C VAL A 85 -5.03 -12.84 4.93
N LEU A 86 -5.16 -12.13 3.81
CA LEU A 86 -6.06 -10.97 3.63
C LEU A 86 -7.47 -11.43 3.23
N LYS A 87 -8.13 -12.19 4.11
CA LYS A 87 -9.43 -12.82 3.84
C LYS A 87 -10.59 -11.84 3.77
N SER A 88 -10.48 -10.73 4.49
CA SER A 88 -11.52 -9.69 4.55
C SER A 88 -11.44 -8.70 3.38
N SER A 89 -10.40 -8.80 2.54
CA SER A 89 -10.18 -7.89 1.40
C SER A 89 -10.92 -8.31 0.12
N GLY A 90 -11.86 -9.25 0.20
CA GLY A 90 -12.58 -9.77 -0.95
C GLY A 90 -11.74 -10.72 -1.80
N SER A 91 -12.08 -10.84 -3.09
CA SER A 91 -11.31 -11.67 -4.02
C SER A 91 -10.04 -10.95 -4.46
N LEU A 92 -8.92 -11.32 -3.84
CA LEU A 92 -7.60 -10.79 -4.13
C LEU A 92 -6.77 -11.85 -4.88
N LYS A 93 -6.20 -11.50 -6.04
CA LYS A 93 -5.19 -12.35 -6.70
C LYS A 93 -3.85 -11.65 -6.60
N THR A 94 -2.84 -12.33 -6.07
CA THR A 94 -1.49 -11.77 -5.94
C THR A 94 -0.48 -12.65 -6.67
N LYS A 95 0.46 -12.03 -7.38
CA LYS A 95 1.57 -12.70 -8.05
C LYS A 95 2.88 -12.00 -7.73
N LEU A 96 3.86 -12.77 -7.28
CA LEU A 96 5.24 -12.33 -7.13
C LEU A 96 5.94 -12.38 -8.49
N PHE A 97 6.56 -11.27 -8.90
CA PHE A 97 7.37 -11.18 -10.12
C PHE A 97 8.86 -11.33 -9.82
N LYS A 98 9.32 -10.65 -8.79
CA LYS A 98 10.74 -10.55 -8.46
C LYS A 98 10.89 -10.33 -6.96
N GLN A 99 11.90 -10.94 -6.37
CA GLN A 99 12.26 -10.72 -4.98
C GLN A 99 13.78 -10.67 -4.83
N LYS A 100 14.26 -9.69 -4.06
CA LYS A 100 15.64 -9.52 -3.63
C LYS A 100 15.68 -9.27 -2.13
N ASN A 101 16.88 -9.14 -1.56
CA ASN A 101 17.06 -8.98 -0.10
C ASN A 101 16.33 -7.77 0.50
N ASN A 102 16.11 -6.71 -0.28
CA ASN A 102 15.58 -5.44 0.21
C ASN A 102 14.35 -4.94 -0.54
N PHE A 103 13.86 -5.67 -1.55
CA PHE A 103 12.63 -5.33 -2.25
C PHE A 103 12.00 -6.55 -2.93
N LEU A 104 10.71 -6.42 -3.22
CA LEU A 104 9.99 -7.30 -4.11
C LEU A 104 9.11 -6.49 -5.06
N ASP A 105 8.83 -7.06 -6.24
CA ASP A 105 7.84 -6.57 -7.19
C ASP A 105 6.72 -7.58 -7.31
N GLY A 106 5.51 -7.11 -7.24
CA GLY A 106 4.32 -7.94 -7.32
C GLY A 106 3.22 -7.33 -8.19
N TYR A 107 2.25 -8.15 -8.49
CA TYR A 107 1.01 -7.79 -9.15
C TYR A 107 -0.15 -8.14 -8.23
N GLN A 108 -1.14 -7.26 -8.19
CA GLN A 108 -2.42 -7.53 -7.52
C GLN A 108 -3.58 -7.22 -8.45
N TYR A 109 -4.59 -8.06 -8.36
CA TYR A 109 -5.93 -7.85 -8.90
C TYR A 109 -6.92 -7.87 -7.74
N ILE A 110 -7.79 -6.89 -7.71
CA ILE A 110 -8.82 -6.71 -6.69
C ILE A 110 -10.18 -6.73 -7.39
N ASP A 111 -10.99 -7.70 -7.05
CA ASP A 111 -12.41 -7.73 -7.41
C ASP A 111 -13.13 -6.65 -6.58
N SER A 112 -13.79 -5.72 -7.24
CA SER A 112 -14.52 -4.63 -6.58
C SER A 112 -15.71 -5.14 -5.77
N GLY A 113 -16.31 -6.26 -6.17
CA GLY A 113 -17.53 -6.81 -5.60
C GLY A 113 -18.74 -5.87 -5.71
N MET A 114 -18.62 -4.75 -6.40
CA MET A 114 -19.64 -3.72 -6.50
C MET A 114 -20.21 -3.60 -7.92
N PRO A 115 -21.54 -3.56 -8.08
CA PRO A 115 -22.16 -3.30 -9.38
C PRO A 115 -21.67 -1.96 -9.95
N PHE A 116 -21.39 -1.92 -11.24
CA PHE A 116 -20.96 -0.73 -12.00
C PHE A 116 -19.57 -0.15 -11.64
N ILE A 117 -18.84 -0.78 -10.73
CA ILE A 117 -17.45 -0.42 -10.44
C ILE A 117 -16.56 -1.53 -10.98
N SER A 118 -15.73 -1.21 -11.98
CA SER A 118 -14.76 -2.16 -12.54
C SER A 118 -13.79 -2.63 -11.47
N ASP A 119 -13.25 -3.82 -11.65
CA ASP A 119 -12.16 -4.33 -10.82
C ASP A 119 -10.90 -3.48 -10.99
N ARG A 120 -9.96 -3.64 -10.09
CA ARG A 120 -8.70 -2.92 -10.08
C ARG A 120 -7.54 -3.87 -10.20
N LYS A 121 -6.49 -3.43 -10.91
CA LYS A 121 -5.22 -4.14 -11.00
C LYS A 121 -4.05 -3.18 -10.93
N TYR A 122 -2.94 -3.64 -10.37
CA TYR A 122 -1.72 -2.84 -10.32
C TYR A 122 -0.48 -3.70 -10.16
N CYS A 123 0.65 -3.18 -10.59
CA CYS A 123 1.96 -3.66 -10.21
C CYS A 123 2.51 -2.74 -9.12
N PHE A 124 3.25 -3.30 -8.18
CA PHE A 124 3.83 -2.53 -7.09
C PHE A 124 5.25 -3.00 -6.78
N ARG A 125 6.04 -2.08 -6.25
CA ARG A 125 7.31 -2.40 -5.58
C ARG A 125 7.14 -2.19 -4.09
N MET A 126 7.61 -3.15 -3.32
CA MET A 126 7.67 -3.11 -1.87
C MET A 126 9.13 -3.12 -1.45
N ASN A 127 9.56 -2.07 -0.75
CA ASN A 127 10.89 -1.96 -0.17
C ASN A 127 10.82 -2.31 1.31
N TYR A 128 11.77 -3.10 1.78
CA TYR A 128 11.90 -3.48 3.18
C TYR A 128 13.36 -3.68 3.56
N SER A 129 13.64 -3.67 4.83
CA SER A 129 14.95 -4.04 5.37
C SER A 129 14.70 -4.80 6.66
N GLU A 130 15.63 -5.66 7.04
CA GLU A 130 15.54 -6.38 8.31
C GLU A 130 15.21 -5.41 9.46
N TYR A 131 14.21 -5.80 10.26
CA TYR A 131 13.77 -4.99 11.39
C TYR A 131 14.89 -4.88 12.43
N THR A 132 15.18 -3.67 12.83
CA THR A 132 16.08 -3.35 13.95
C THR A 132 15.39 -2.38 14.90
N LYS A 133 15.72 -2.43 16.20
CA LYS A 133 15.08 -1.59 17.22
C LYS A 133 15.18 -0.07 16.99
N ASN A 134 16.06 0.35 16.09
CA ASN A 134 16.28 1.76 15.75
C ASN A 134 15.52 2.20 14.48
N LYS A 135 14.75 1.29 13.88
CA LYS A 135 13.98 1.59 12.67
C LYS A 135 12.49 1.45 12.99
N ASN A 136 11.73 2.48 12.67
CA ASN A 136 10.28 2.48 12.83
C ASN A 136 9.53 2.14 11.56
N VAL A 137 10.21 1.95 10.42
CA VAL A 137 9.60 1.54 9.16
C VAL A 137 9.83 0.04 8.95
N LEU A 138 8.75 -0.73 8.90
CA LEU A 138 8.78 -2.16 8.59
C LEU A 138 8.89 -2.39 7.09
N MET A 139 8.07 -1.70 6.31
CA MET A 139 8.09 -1.74 4.86
C MET A 139 7.35 -0.55 4.27
N GLU A 140 7.71 -0.19 3.05
CA GLU A 140 7.01 0.79 2.21
C GLU A 140 6.78 0.22 0.82
N TRP A 141 5.67 0.60 0.19
CA TRP A 141 5.37 0.18 -1.16
C TRP A 141 4.82 1.34 -1.99
N TYR A 142 4.96 1.23 -3.30
CA TYR A 142 4.41 2.18 -4.26
C TYR A 142 4.01 1.49 -5.55
N LEU A 143 3.06 2.08 -6.27
CA LEU A 143 2.59 1.56 -7.55
C LEU A 143 3.60 1.82 -8.65
N LEU A 144 3.73 0.85 -9.55
CA LEU A 144 4.59 0.93 -10.73
C LEU A 144 3.77 1.41 -11.92
N ASN A 145 4.41 2.15 -12.82
CA ASN A 145 3.78 2.63 -14.04
C ASN A 145 3.43 1.46 -14.99
N ASP A 146 2.28 1.55 -15.67
CA ASP A 146 1.79 0.58 -16.65
C ASP A 146 2.69 0.43 -17.89
N LYS A 147 3.58 1.39 -18.14
CA LYS A 147 4.52 1.42 -19.27
C LYS A 147 5.89 0.81 -18.94
N GLY A 148 6.08 0.33 -17.72
CA GLY A 148 7.34 -0.20 -17.21
C GLY A 148 7.63 -1.66 -17.58
N GLU A 149 8.50 -2.29 -16.78
CA GLU A 149 9.01 -3.66 -16.97
C GLU A 149 7.89 -4.71 -17.12
N TYR A 150 6.73 -4.51 -16.47
CA TYR A 150 5.63 -5.46 -16.44
C TYR A 150 4.49 -5.18 -17.42
N LYS A 151 4.69 -4.24 -18.36
CA LYS A 151 3.69 -3.81 -19.36
C LYS A 151 3.02 -4.98 -20.08
N SER A 152 3.82 -5.92 -20.58
CA SER A 152 3.29 -7.07 -21.33
C SER A 152 2.36 -7.93 -20.49
N TYR A 153 2.68 -8.14 -19.21
CA TYR A 153 1.82 -8.87 -18.30
C TYR A 153 0.51 -8.13 -18.02
N ILE A 154 0.57 -6.81 -17.78
CA ILE A 154 -0.58 -5.95 -17.52
C ILE A 154 -1.59 -5.99 -18.67
N ILE A 155 -1.10 -5.94 -19.93
CA ILE A 155 -1.94 -5.95 -21.12
C ILE A 155 -2.62 -7.32 -21.34
N GLN A 156 -1.92 -8.41 -21.00
CA GLN A 156 -2.39 -9.77 -21.27
C GLN A 156 -3.33 -10.31 -20.19
N ASN A 157 -3.34 -9.73 -18.99
CA ASN A 157 -4.10 -10.27 -17.87
C ASN A 157 -5.15 -9.27 -17.37
N ASP A 158 -6.29 -9.80 -16.94
CA ASP A 158 -7.40 -9.07 -16.32
C ASP A 158 -7.77 -7.79 -17.10
N GLN A 159 -8.02 -7.92 -18.41
CA GLN A 159 -8.13 -6.80 -19.38
C GLN A 159 -9.24 -5.80 -19.03
N ASP A 160 -10.33 -6.26 -18.42
CA ASP A 160 -11.48 -5.42 -18.04
C ASP A 160 -11.24 -4.62 -16.75
N ALA A 161 -10.17 -4.92 -16.01
CA ALA A 161 -9.82 -4.23 -14.79
C ALA A 161 -9.08 -2.90 -15.06
N VAL A 162 -9.45 -1.85 -14.33
CA VAL A 162 -8.77 -0.54 -14.37
C VAL A 162 -7.39 -0.67 -13.75
N TYR A 163 -6.37 -0.21 -14.47
CA TYR A 163 -5.01 -0.17 -13.93
C TYR A 163 -4.80 1.06 -13.03
N LEU A 164 -4.24 0.83 -11.84
CA LEU A 164 -3.86 1.89 -10.92
C LEU A 164 -2.35 2.14 -11.04
N ASP A 165 -1.96 3.38 -11.26
CA ASP A 165 -0.57 3.78 -11.45
C ASP A 165 -0.06 4.82 -10.45
N TYR A 166 -0.93 5.28 -9.53
CA TYR A 166 -0.57 6.25 -8.51
C TYR A 166 -1.07 5.85 -7.12
N GLY A 167 -0.14 5.55 -6.24
CA GLY A 167 -0.40 5.18 -4.86
C GLY A 167 0.85 4.70 -4.15
N ALA A 168 0.83 4.79 -2.83
CA ALA A 168 1.88 4.29 -1.95
C ALA A 168 1.33 3.98 -0.56
N GLY A 169 2.04 3.15 0.18
CA GLY A 169 1.73 2.87 1.57
C GLY A 169 2.97 2.54 2.38
N ILE A 170 2.81 2.64 3.70
CA ILE A 170 3.90 2.40 4.65
C ILE A 170 3.37 1.73 5.91
N TRP A 171 4.05 0.68 6.35
CA TRP A 171 3.88 0.07 7.66
C TRP A 171 4.97 0.54 8.59
N MET A 172 4.56 1.05 9.75
CA MET A 172 5.46 1.58 10.77
C MET A 172 5.21 0.90 12.11
N VAL A 173 6.20 0.97 12.98
CA VAL A 173 6.13 0.46 14.34
C VAL A 173 6.95 1.34 15.27
N ASP A 174 6.34 1.74 16.38
CA ASP A 174 7.01 2.47 17.45
C ASP A 174 6.94 1.65 18.74
N LYS A 175 8.05 1.54 19.44
CA LYS A 175 8.09 0.85 20.74
C LYS A 175 7.48 1.74 21.80
N VAL A 176 6.37 1.31 22.40
CA VAL A 176 5.71 2.02 23.52
C VAL A 176 6.33 1.62 24.87
N SER A 177 6.49 0.31 25.08
CA SER A 177 7.13 -0.28 26.26
C SER A 177 7.64 -1.68 25.93
N ASP A 178 8.13 -2.42 26.92
CA ASP A 178 8.63 -3.77 26.67
C ASP A 178 7.49 -4.70 26.22
N GLY A 179 7.67 -5.22 25.00
CA GLY A 179 6.72 -6.10 24.33
C GLY A 179 5.42 -5.41 23.85
N LEU A 180 5.27 -4.09 24.03
CA LEU A 180 4.14 -3.32 23.53
C LEU A 180 4.62 -2.37 22.42
N TYR A 181 3.95 -2.41 21.29
CA TYR A 181 4.29 -1.64 20.10
C TYR A 181 3.05 -0.95 19.54
N LEU A 182 3.19 0.29 19.13
CA LEU A 182 2.21 0.99 18.30
C LEU A 182 2.52 0.67 16.84
N PHE A 183 1.67 -0.09 16.19
CA PHE A 183 1.74 -0.33 14.76
C PHE A 183 0.84 0.66 14.03
N SER A 184 1.31 1.15 12.90
CA SER A 184 0.50 1.96 12.00
C SER A 184 0.67 1.53 10.55
N TYR A 185 -0.43 1.56 9.80
CA TYR A 185 -0.46 1.41 8.35
C TYR A 185 -1.05 2.67 7.74
N ARG A 186 -0.32 3.29 6.84
CA ARG A 186 -0.73 4.53 6.15
C ARG A 186 -0.68 4.31 4.67
N LEU A 187 -1.69 4.75 3.96
CA LEU A 187 -1.74 4.62 2.52
C LEU A 187 -2.45 5.79 1.85
N PHE A 188 -2.06 6.04 0.63
CA PHE A 188 -2.80 6.80 -0.36
C PHE A 188 -2.87 5.99 -1.65
N MET A 189 -4.04 5.91 -2.26
CA MET A 189 -4.21 5.25 -3.55
C MET A 189 -5.27 6.02 -4.35
N ASP A 190 -4.90 6.44 -5.55
CA ASP A 190 -5.87 6.94 -6.51
C ASP A 190 -6.60 5.76 -7.15
N PRO A 191 -7.91 5.60 -6.91
CA PRO A 191 -8.67 4.46 -7.43
C PRO A 191 -8.89 4.53 -8.94
N SER A 192 -8.51 5.63 -9.58
CA SER A 192 -8.74 5.94 -11.00
C SER A 192 -10.21 5.78 -11.45
N GLY A 193 -10.58 6.42 -12.54
CA GLY A 193 -11.94 6.36 -13.09
C GLY A 193 -12.94 7.22 -12.32
N TYR A 194 -14.22 7.05 -12.68
CA TYR A 194 -15.31 7.87 -12.14
C TYR A 194 -15.96 7.16 -10.93
N ILE A 195 -15.41 7.41 -9.72
CA ILE A 195 -16.00 6.94 -8.47
C ILE A 195 -16.31 8.16 -7.59
N PRO A 196 -17.53 8.32 -7.08
CA PRO A 196 -17.85 9.41 -6.16
C PRO A 196 -16.99 9.37 -4.88
N ASN A 197 -16.48 10.51 -4.42
CA ASN A 197 -15.55 10.60 -3.30
C ASN A 197 -16.07 9.94 -2.02
N PHE A 198 -17.36 10.06 -1.71
CA PHE A 198 -17.93 9.44 -0.52
C PHE A 198 -17.86 7.88 -0.55
N ILE A 199 -17.92 7.28 -1.75
CA ILE A 199 -17.72 5.84 -1.92
C ILE A 199 -16.26 5.49 -1.68
N ILE A 200 -15.34 6.28 -2.24
CA ILE A 200 -13.89 6.09 -2.08
C ILE A 200 -13.50 6.15 -0.60
N GLU A 201 -13.96 7.15 0.12
CA GLU A 201 -13.70 7.33 1.55
C GLU A 201 -14.19 6.13 2.37
N LYS A 202 -15.43 5.70 2.13
CA LYS A 202 -16.00 4.54 2.84
C LYS A 202 -15.30 3.22 2.52
N VAL A 203 -14.94 3.01 1.26
CA VAL A 203 -14.18 1.82 0.84
C VAL A 203 -12.79 1.84 1.47
N ASN A 204 -12.13 3.00 1.49
CA ASN A 204 -10.80 3.14 2.09
C ASN A 204 -10.80 2.84 3.59
N GLU A 205 -11.77 3.36 4.36
CA GLU A 205 -11.90 3.04 5.80
C GLU A 205 -12.06 1.54 6.06
N ASN A 206 -12.98 0.90 5.35
CA ASN A 206 -13.23 -0.53 5.52
C ASN A 206 -12.01 -1.36 5.07
N SER A 207 -11.41 -1.01 3.94
CA SER A 207 -10.28 -1.77 3.39
C SER A 207 -9.05 -1.67 4.27
N ILE A 208 -8.72 -0.49 4.78
CA ILE A 208 -7.54 -0.33 5.65
C ILE A 208 -7.71 -1.08 6.97
N TYR A 209 -8.91 -1.04 7.56
CA TYR A 209 -9.22 -1.79 8.78
C TYR A 209 -9.11 -3.29 8.53
N ASN A 210 -9.70 -3.79 7.44
CA ASN A 210 -9.68 -5.20 7.10
C ASN A 210 -8.26 -5.72 6.89
N ILE A 211 -7.46 -5.03 6.07
CA ILE A 211 -6.06 -5.41 5.82
C ILE A 211 -5.25 -5.42 7.12
N PHE A 212 -5.38 -4.38 7.92
CA PHE A 212 -4.68 -4.25 9.18
C PHE A 212 -5.05 -5.37 10.16
N ASN A 213 -6.35 -5.62 10.32
CA ASN A 213 -6.86 -6.65 11.23
C ASN A 213 -6.48 -8.06 10.76
N ASP A 214 -6.58 -8.37 9.48
CA ASP A 214 -6.20 -9.67 8.91
C ASP A 214 -4.72 -9.99 9.18
N VAL A 215 -3.81 -9.01 9.03
CA VAL A 215 -2.39 -9.16 9.34
C VAL A 215 -2.18 -9.53 10.81
N PHE A 216 -2.87 -8.87 11.74
CA PHE A 216 -2.73 -9.16 13.17
C PHE A 216 -3.42 -10.45 13.61
N LEU A 217 -4.52 -10.82 12.99
CA LEU A 217 -5.14 -12.14 13.19
C LEU A 217 -4.20 -13.26 12.76
N GLU A 218 -3.53 -13.11 11.61
CA GLU A 218 -2.54 -14.07 11.15
C GLU A 218 -1.32 -14.10 12.08
N ALA A 219 -0.80 -12.94 12.47
CA ALA A 219 0.33 -12.85 13.39
C ALA A 219 0.05 -13.50 14.76
N SER A 220 -1.19 -13.42 15.24
CA SER A 220 -1.61 -14.08 16.48
C SER A 220 -1.54 -15.61 16.41
N LYS A 221 -1.62 -16.21 15.21
CA LYS A 221 -1.49 -17.65 15.00
C LYS A 221 -0.04 -18.12 14.93
N ARG A 222 0.89 -17.19 14.57
CA ARG A 222 2.32 -17.49 14.41
C ARG A 222 3.14 -17.26 15.70
N ARG A 223 2.49 -17.08 16.83
CA ARG A 223 3.10 -16.92 18.16
C ARG A 223 3.63 -18.22 18.71
#